data_583157c9f17a42d07036c3571a3dd320
#
_entry.id   583157c9f17a42d07036c3571a3dd320
#
_cell.length_a   1.000
_cell.length_b   1.000
_cell.length_c   1.000
_cell.angle_alpha   90.00
_cell.angle_beta   90.00
_cell.angle_gamma   90.00
#
_symmetry.space_group_name_H-M   'P 1'
#
loop_
_entity.id
_entity.type
_entity.pdbx_description
1 polymer ?
#
loop_
_entity_poly.entity_id
_entity_poly.type
_entity_poly.pdbx_seq_one_letter_code
_entity_poly.pdbx_strand_id
1 'polypeptide(L)'
;MTHILLPLSLMSATILAGVGIFLLITLLLVAILLVAKRYLVHSGNVEININSQRTVEAPSGGSLLGTMAACDIFLPSACGGKGSCGQCRVQVLDGGGEVLPTETVHLSRRQIADHWRLACQVKVRQNLDIHVDQSALDVKEWECTVISNRNVATFIKEFIVQLPAGEHMNFRPGSYAQIKIPPFSIDYDRDIDKSLIGPEYLPAWEKFGLFSLKCVNTETTVRAYSMANYPDEGDRIMLTVRIATPPFKPKPAVGFQDVNPGIASSYIFSLKPGDKVLMSGPYGDFHVDTDSKAEICLLYTSPSPRDS
;
A
#
# COMPACT_ATOMS: atom_id res chain seq x y z
N MET A 1 34.29 55.98 25.90
CA MET A 1 33.64 54.97 25.05
C MET A 1 34.50 54.72 23.86
N THR A 2 35.38 53.74 23.94
CA THR A 2 36.30 53.30 22.88
C THR A 2 35.65 52.12 22.12
N HIS A 3 35.08 52.44 20.96
CA HIS A 3 34.61 51.41 20.01
C HIS A 3 35.83 50.69 19.42
N ILE A 4 36.08 49.47 19.84
CA ILE A 4 37.01 48.58 19.21
C ILE A 4 36.41 48.12 17.90
N LEU A 5 36.75 48.81 16.81
CA LEU A 5 36.44 48.33 15.45
C LEU A 5 37.43 47.18 15.18
N LEU A 6 36.98 45.93 15.33
CA LEU A 6 37.67 44.76 14.83
C LEU A 6 37.87 44.96 13.31
N PRO A 7 39.09 44.83 12.76
CA PRO A 7 39.31 45.02 11.34
C PRO A 7 38.49 43.99 10.56
N LEU A 8 37.85 44.43 9.48
CA LEU A 8 36.94 43.65 8.64
C LEU A 8 37.60 42.34 8.14
N SER A 9 38.92 42.32 7.98
CA SER A 9 39.73 41.16 7.63
C SER A 9 39.80 40.10 8.72
N LEU A 10 39.74 40.46 10.01
CA LEU A 10 39.71 39.51 11.11
C LEU A 10 38.35 38.82 11.24
N MET A 11 37.23 39.58 10.98
CA MET A 11 35.87 39.02 10.95
C MET A 11 35.71 38.02 9.79
N SER A 12 36.25 38.31 8.60
CA SER A 12 36.18 37.38 7.47
C SER A 12 36.97 36.12 7.72
N ALA A 13 38.16 36.24 8.33
CA ALA A 13 39.00 35.09 8.69
C ALA A 13 38.34 34.18 9.73
N THR A 14 37.69 34.74 10.75
CA THR A 14 36.96 33.96 11.78
C THR A 14 35.73 33.26 11.22
N ILE A 15 34.99 33.91 10.31
CA ILE A 15 33.84 33.29 9.63
C ILE A 15 34.31 32.12 8.73
N LEU A 16 35.39 32.35 7.93
CA LEU A 16 35.96 31.28 7.07
C LEU A 16 36.47 30.10 7.90
N ALA A 17 37.15 30.37 9.01
CA ALA A 17 37.60 29.32 9.93
C ALA A 17 36.42 28.56 10.54
N GLY A 18 35.37 29.24 10.97
CA GLY A 18 34.14 28.64 11.51
C GLY A 18 33.44 27.75 10.48
N VAL A 19 33.27 28.24 9.24
CA VAL A 19 32.71 27.46 8.12
C VAL A 19 33.57 26.23 7.82
N GLY A 20 34.92 26.42 7.78
CA GLY A 20 35.84 25.32 7.56
C GLY A 20 35.78 24.22 8.61
N ILE A 21 35.72 24.59 9.89
CA ILE A 21 35.56 23.64 11.02
C ILE A 21 34.20 22.93 10.92
N PHE A 22 33.12 23.67 10.65
CA PHE A 22 31.78 23.09 10.49
C PHE A 22 31.74 22.06 9.36
N LEU A 23 32.30 22.39 8.18
CA LEU A 23 32.37 21.47 7.05
C LEU A 23 33.21 20.23 7.38
N LEU A 24 34.33 20.42 8.07
CA LEU A 24 35.20 19.30 8.47
C LEU A 24 34.48 18.35 9.42
N ILE A 25 33.80 18.87 10.44
CA ILE A 25 33.01 18.05 11.37
C ILE A 25 31.88 17.33 10.63
N THR A 26 31.19 18.01 9.72
CA THR A 26 30.09 17.40 8.94
C THR A 26 30.62 16.28 8.05
N LEU A 27 31.74 16.49 7.34
CA LEU A 27 32.37 15.47 6.52
C LEU A 27 32.86 14.28 7.35
N LEU A 28 33.41 14.53 8.52
CA LEU A 28 33.86 13.48 9.44
C LEU A 28 32.67 12.63 9.91
N LEU A 29 31.57 13.27 10.30
CA LEU A 29 30.35 12.57 10.71
C LEU A 29 29.77 11.74 9.56
N VAL A 30 29.72 12.29 8.34
CA VAL A 30 29.28 11.54 7.15
C VAL A 30 30.19 10.36 6.88
N ALA A 31 31.52 10.54 6.98
CA ALA A 31 32.47 9.44 6.80
C ALA A 31 32.26 8.33 7.85
N ILE A 32 32.08 8.70 9.12
CA ILE A 32 31.80 7.74 10.20
C ILE A 32 30.50 6.99 9.91
N LEU A 33 29.42 7.69 9.49
CA LEU A 33 28.15 7.06 9.15
C LEU A 33 28.27 6.11 7.95
N LEU A 34 29.02 6.47 6.93
CA LEU A 34 29.26 5.60 5.77
C LEU A 34 30.06 4.35 6.14
N VAL A 35 31.08 4.51 6.97
CA VAL A 35 31.87 3.39 7.50
C VAL A 35 31.01 2.49 8.36
N ALA A 36 30.25 3.08 9.30
CA ALA A 36 29.32 2.34 10.15
C ALA A 36 28.27 1.59 9.31
N LYS A 37 27.69 2.24 8.28
CA LYS A 37 26.75 1.60 7.35
C LYS A 37 27.40 0.40 6.66
N ARG A 38 28.63 0.51 6.20
CA ARG A 38 29.35 -0.58 5.50
C ARG A 38 29.61 -1.80 6.40
N TYR A 39 29.85 -1.59 7.71
CA TYR A 39 30.17 -2.67 8.64
C TYR A 39 28.92 -3.22 9.36
N LEU A 40 27.89 -2.40 9.59
CA LEU A 40 26.72 -2.78 10.36
C LEU A 40 25.53 -3.24 9.50
N VAL A 41 25.46 -2.78 8.25
CA VAL A 41 24.40 -3.22 7.34
C VAL A 41 24.88 -4.41 6.54
N HIS A 42 24.35 -5.58 6.81
CA HIS A 42 24.55 -6.76 5.97
C HIS A 42 24.02 -6.47 4.57
N SER A 43 24.90 -6.28 3.63
CA SER A 43 24.61 -6.17 2.20
C SER A 43 24.91 -7.52 1.55
N GLY A 44 23.92 -8.40 1.49
CA GLY A 44 24.05 -9.72 0.89
C GLY A 44 22.68 -10.32 0.64
N ASN A 45 22.64 -11.44 -0.07
CA ASN A 45 21.46 -12.25 -0.16
C ASN A 45 21.27 -13.00 1.15
N VAL A 46 20.04 -13.19 1.52
CA VAL A 46 19.60 -14.01 2.65
C VAL A 46 18.71 -15.13 2.12
N GLU A 47 18.74 -16.24 2.80
CA GLU A 47 17.89 -17.40 2.51
C GLU A 47 16.63 -17.32 3.37
N ILE A 48 15.47 -17.50 2.74
CA ILE A 48 14.18 -17.61 3.42
C ILE A 48 13.67 -19.02 3.17
N ASN A 49 13.62 -19.82 4.22
CA ASN A 49 13.03 -21.16 4.19
C ASN A 49 11.53 -21.06 4.47
N ILE A 50 10.72 -21.59 3.56
CA ILE A 50 9.27 -21.50 3.61
C ILE A 50 8.70 -22.90 3.79
N ASN A 51 8.00 -23.15 4.91
CA ASN A 51 7.36 -24.42 5.23
C ASN A 51 8.31 -25.62 5.21
N SER A 52 9.62 -25.40 5.38
CA SER A 52 10.67 -26.44 5.24
C SER A 52 10.67 -27.15 3.88
N GLN A 53 10.02 -26.59 2.86
CA GLN A 53 9.84 -27.19 1.54
C GLN A 53 10.44 -26.36 0.41
N ARG A 54 10.47 -25.04 0.55
CA ARG A 54 10.95 -24.11 -0.47
C ARG A 54 11.92 -23.12 0.16
N THR A 55 13.09 -22.97 -0.43
CA THR A 55 14.04 -21.90 -0.06
C THR A 55 14.10 -20.89 -1.18
N VAL A 56 14.03 -19.61 -0.85
CA VAL A 56 14.21 -18.49 -1.77
C VAL A 56 15.33 -17.60 -1.31
N GLU A 57 16.13 -17.12 -2.26
CA GLU A 57 17.17 -16.13 -2.00
C GLU A 57 16.65 -14.72 -2.32
N ALA A 58 16.92 -13.78 -1.44
CA ALA A 58 16.49 -12.42 -1.63
C ALA A 58 17.50 -11.41 -1.05
N PRO A 59 17.56 -10.18 -1.57
CA PRO A 59 18.42 -9.15 -1.01
C PRO A 59 17.96 -8.74 0.39
N SER A 60 18.92 -8.57 1.29
CA SER A 60 18.65 -8.09 2.65
C SER A 60 18.15 -6.63 2.67
N GLY A 61 17.40 -6.25 3.69
CA GLY A 61 17.00 -4.88 4.00
C GLY A 61 15.54 -4.54 3.73
N GLY A 62 14.81 -5.32 2.93
CA GLY A 62 13.38 -5.15 2.67
C GLY A 62 12.48 -5.59 3.83
N SER A 63 11.17 -5.39 3.69
CA SER A 63 10.19 -6.07 4.53
C SER A 63 9.96 -7.49 4.03
N LEU A 64 9.66 -8.42 4.92
CA LEU A 64 9.34 -9.80 4.53
C LEU A 64 8.19 -9.84 3.52
N LEU A 65 7.15 -9.01 3.71
CA LEU A 65 6.03 -8.90 2.77
C LEU A 65 6.49 -8.53 1.35
N GLY A 66 7.34 -7.50 1.23
CA GLY A 66 7.85 -7.07 -0.08
C GLY A 66 8.81 -8.08 -0.71
N THR A 67 9.62 -8.72 0.12
CA THR A 67 10.55 -9.78 -0.32
C THR A 67 9.81 -11.00 -0.83
N MET A 68 8.76 -11.44 -0.12
CA MET A 68 7.91 -12.56 -0.56
C MET A 68 7.21 -12.24 -1.88
N ALA A 69 6.66 -11.04 -2.03
CA ALA A 69 6.05 -10.60 -3.28
C ALA A 69 7.05 -10.55 -4.46
N ALA A 70 8.32 -10.21 -4.21
CA ALA A 70 9.38 -10.26 -5.22
C ALA A 70 9.77 -11.70 -5.62
N CYS A 71 9.40 -12.69 -4.81
CA CYS A 71 9.59 -14.12 -5.06
C CYS A 71 8.28 -14.82 -5.53
N ASP A 72 7.31 -14.05 -6.03
CA ASP A 72 5.99 -14.52 -6.49
C ASP A 72 5.16 -15.22 -5.41
N ILE A 73 5.32 -14.81 -4.15
CA ILE A 73 4.52 -15.27 -3.02
C ILE A 73 3.74 -14.08 -2.45
N PHE A 74 2.42 -14.10 -2.66
CA PHE A 74 1.57 -12.95 -2.40
C PHE A 74 0.79 -13.12 -1.10
N LEU A 75 1.26 -12.48 -0.03
CA LEU A 75 0.60 -12.50 1.27
C LEU A 75 -0.56 -11.49 1.35
N PRO A 76 -1.63 -11.79 2.10
CA PRO A 76 -2.73 -10.86 2.31
C PRO A 76 -2.25 -9.54 2.90
N SER A 77 -2.62 -8.40 2.31
CA SER A 77 -2.22 -7.08 2.83
C SER A 77 -3.17 -5.97 2.39
N ALA A 78 -4.32 -5.84 3.04
CA ALA A 78 -5.31 -4.82 2.69
C ALA A 78 -4.78 -3.38 2.82
N CYS A 79 -3.85 -3.11 3.74
CA CYS A 79 -3.25 -1.78 3.93
C CYS A 79 -2.04 -1.51 3.03
N GLY A 80 -1.60 -2.49 2.24
CA GLY A 80 -0.40 -2.37 1.41
C GLY A 80 0.90 -2.24 2.20
N GLY A 81 1.04 -3.01 3.28
CA GLY A 81 2.27 -3.08 4.05
C GLY A 81 2.46 -2.01 5.14
N LYS A 82 1.43 -1.22 5.45
CA LYS A 82 1.52 -0.11 6.45
C LYS A 82 1.37 -0.56 7.90
N GLY A 83 1.15 -1.84 8.18
CA GLY A 83 1.00 -2.37 9.54
C GLY A 83 -0.36 -2.10 10.20
N SER A 84 -1.36 -1.59 9.47
CA SER A 84 -2.63 -1.15 10.06
C SER A 84 -3.79 -2.14 9.91
N CYS A 85 -3.69 -3.19 9.07
CA CYS A 85 -4.78 -4.16 8.86
C CYS A 85 -4.58 -5.49 9.60
N GLY A 86 -3.35 -5.84 9.99
CA GLY A 86 -3.05 -7.08 10.68
C GLY A 86 -3.24 -8.36 9.84
N GLN A 87 -3.38 -8.28 8.51
CA GLN A 87 -3.70 -9.45 7.68
C GLN A 87 -2.47 -10.23 7.19
N CYS A 88 -1.30 -9.59 7.04
CA CYS A 88 -0.08 -10.22 6.55
C CYS A 88 0.60 -11.10 7.62
N ARG A 89 -0.18 -11.98 8.24
CA ARG A 89 0.29 -12.86 9.32
C ARG A 89 1.09 -14.02 8.77
N VAL A 90 2.24 -14.27 9.35
CA VAL A 90 3.09 -15.41 9.10
C VAL A 90 3.69 -15.87 10.42
N GLN A 91 4.00 -17.14 10.58
CA GLN A 91 4.84 -17.56 11.69
C GLN A 91 6.31 -17.44 11.27
N VAL A 92 7.10 -16.75 12.07
CA VAL A 92 8.54 -16.61 11.87
C VAL A 92 9.24 -17.38 12.95
N LEU A 93 9.68 -18.58 12.58
CA LEU A 93 10.25 -19.55 13.51
C LEU A 93 11.67 -19.16 13.93
N ASP A 94 12.43 -18.56 13.00
CA ASP A 94 13.77 -18.03 13.25
C ASP A 94 14.07 -16.79 12.40
N GLY A 95 14.96 -15.95 12.88
CA GLY A 95 15.51 -14.80 12.13
C GLY A 95 14.66 -13.52 12.16
N GLY A 96 13.45 -13.55 12.71
CA GLY A 96 12.48 -12.45 12.64
C GLY A 96 12.74 -11.24 13.54
N GLY A 97 13.71 -11.32 14.48
CA GLY A 97 13.95 -10.28 15.47
C GLY A 97 12.81 -10.12 16.47
N GLU A 98 12.84 -9.03 17.22
CA GLU A 98 11.83 -8.76 18.26
C GLU A 98 10.48 -8.31 17.68
N VAL A 99 9.39 -8.62 18.40
CA VAL A 99 8.03 -8.18 18.06
C VAL A 99 7.90 -6.69 18.29
N LEU A 100 7.41 -5.96 17.29
CA LEU A 100 7.26 -4.52 17.38
C LEU A 100 5.93 -4.12 18.06
N PRO A 101 5.88 -2.96 18.73
CA PRO A 101 4.64 -2.47 19.34
C PRO A 101 3.48 -2.33 18.34
N THR A 102 3.77 -2.07 17.07
CA THR A 102 2.77 -2.00 15.98
C THR A 102 2.12 -3.36 15.67
N GLU A 103 2.81 -4.47 15.98
CA GLU A 103 2.29 -5.82 15.76
C GLU A 103 1.39 -6.25 16.92
N THR A 104 1.69 -5.82 18.15
CA THR A 104 0.94 -6.21 19.36
C THR A 104 -0.51 -5.71 19.36
N VAL A 105 -0.84 -4.72 18.54
CA VAL A 105 -2.21 -4.24 18.32
C VAL A 105 -3.06 -5.27 17.57
N HIS A 106 -2.43 -6.10 16.75
CA HIS A 106 -3.09 -7.05 15.84
C HIS A 106 -2.89 -8.51 16.23
N LEU A 107 -1.93 -8.78 17.11
CA LEU A 107 -1.58 -10.14 17.53
C LEU A 107 -1.87 -10.32 19.01
N SER A 108 -2.57 -11.39 19.36
CA SER A 108 -2.77 -11.77 20.75
C SER A 108 -1.46 -12.26 21.38
N ARG A 109 -1.38 -12.25 22.72
CA ARG A 109 -0.21 -12.80 23.46
C ARG A 109 0.09 -14.25 23.10
N ARG A 110 -0.96 -15.06 22.84
CA ARG A 110 -0.81 -16.45 22.42
C ARG A 110 -0.19 -16.53 21.03
N GLN A 111 -0.68 -15.75 20.09
CA GLN A 111 -0.11 -15.70 18.73
C GLN A 111 1.35 -15.27 18.74
N ILE A 112 1.71 -14.30 19.56
CA ILE A 112 3.12 -13.88 19.72
C ILE A 112 3.97 -15.02 20.28
N ALA A 113 3.47 -15.75 21.28
CA ALA A 113 4.15 -16.93 21.84
C ALA A 113 4.29 -18.06 20.81
N ASP A 114 3.34 -18.19 19.90
CA ASP A 114 3.33 -19.13 18.77
C ASP A 114 4.08 -18.59 17.54
N HIS A 115 4.96 -17.60 17.69
CA HIS A 115 5.81 -16.99 16.66
C HIS A 115 5.09 -16.27 15.52
N TRP A 116 3.82 -15.90 15.69
CA TRP A 116 3.11 -15.10 14.68
C TRP A 116 3.67 -13.68 14.62
N ARG A 117 3.87 -13.20 13.41
CA ARG A 117 4.39 -11.87 13.09
C ARG A 117 3.58 -11.26 11.93
N LEU A 118 3.71 -9.96 11.75
CA LEU A 118 3.21 -9.27 10.55
C LEU A 118 4.35 -9.14 9.53
N ALA A 119 4.24 -9.82 8.40
CA ALA A 119 5.30 -9.85 7.37
C ALA A 119 5.72 -8.44 6.91
N CYS A 120 4.82 -7.45 6.94
CA CYS A 120 5.15 -6.08 6.59
C CYS A 120 6.04 -5.37 7.64
N GLN A 121 6.07 -5.85 8.88
CA GLN A 121 6.86 -5.29 9.97
C GLN A 121 8.19 -6.02 10.16
N VAL A 122 8.27 -7.28 9.75
CA VAL A 122 9.51 -8.07 9.80
C VAL A 122 10.48 -7.58 8.75
N LYS A 123 11.69 -7.22 9.17
CA LYS A 123 12.79 -6.83 8.27
C LYS A 123 13.68 -8.03 7.96
N VAL A 124 13.90 -8.26 6.69
CA VAL A 124 14.77 -9.32 6.18
C VAL A 124 16.23 -8.89 6.33
N ARG A 125 16.90 -9.25 7.41
CA ARG A 125 18.28 -8.86 7.72
C ARG A 125 19.25 -10.04 7.78
N GLN A 126 18.73 -11.22 7.95
CA GLN A 126 19.45 -12.50 8.09
C GLN A 126 18.56 -13.60 7.53
N ASN A 127 19.06 -14.83 7.49
CA ASN A 127 18.26 -15.98 7.09
C ASN A 127 17.02 -16.11 7.96
N LEU A 128 15.91 -16.50 7.34
CA LEU A 128 14.60 -16.62 7.97
C LEU A 128 14.07 -18.04 7.77
N ASP A 129 13.44 -18.56 8.81
CA ASP A 129 12.58 -19.75 8.73
C ASP A 129 11.14 -19.33 9.00
N ILE A 130 10.26 -19.52 8.03
CA ILE A 130 8.87 -19.07 8.09
C ILE A 130 7.90 -20.18 7.76
N HIS A 131 6.73 -20.12 8.41
CA HIS A 131 5.59 -20.93 8.04
C HIS A 131 4.45 -20.03 7.53
N VAL A 132 3.92 -20.36 6.34
CA VAL A 132 2.87 -19.65 5.63
C VAL A 132 1.76 -20.62 5.29
N ASP A 133 0.50 -20.20 5.45
CA ASP A 133 -0.64 -21.03 5.08
C ASP A 133 -0.61 -21.38 3.58
N GLN A 134 -0.95 -22.61 3.25
CA GLN A 134 -0.94 -23.10 1.86
C GLN A 134 -1.80 -22.23 0.94
N SER A 135 -2.93 -21.75 1.43
CA SER A 135 -3.82 -20.86 0.67
C SER A 135 -3.14 -19.58 0.19
N ALA A 136 -2.17 -19.05 0.95
CA ALA A 136 -1.41 -17.88 0.53
C ALA A 136 -0.32 -18.21 -0.51
N LEU A 137 0.12 -19.47 -0.59
CA LEU A 137 1.05 -19.93 -1.62
C LEU A 137 0.36 -20.17 -2.97
N ASP A 138 -0.95 -20.37 -2.97
CA ASP A 138 -1.76 -20.62 -4.18
C ASP A 138 -2.23 -19.32 -4.86
N VAL A 139 -1.99 -18.18 -4.23
CA VAL A 139 -2.34 -16.86 -4.79
C VAL A 139 -1.45 -16.53 -5.98
N LYS A 140 -2.08 -16.06 -7.06
CA LYS A 140 -1.38 -15.61 -8.28
C LYS A 140 -1.53 -14.11 -8.50
N GLU A 141 -0.59 -13.51 -9.24
CA GLU A 141 -0.70 -12.17 -9.80
C GLU A 141 -0.94 -12.29 -11.32
N TRP A 142 -1.88 -11.50 -11.84
CA TRP A 142 -2.21 -11.45 -13.26
C TRP A 142 -2.14 -10.01 -13.80
N GLU A 143 -1.70 -9.88 -15.04
CA GLU A 143 -1.89 -8.66 -15.82
C GLU A 143 -3.27 -8.71 -16.46
N CYS A 144 -4.23 -8.06 -15.83
CA CYS A 144 -5.62 -8.00 -16.29
C CYS A 144 -5.83 -6.85 -17.29
N THR A 145 -6.83 -6.99 -18.15
CA THR A 145 -7.23 -5.94 -19.09
C THR A 145 -8.50 -5.26 -18.60
N VAL A 146 -8.51 -3.94 -18.51
CA VAL A 146 -9.71 -3.16 -18.20
C VAL A 146 -10.72 -3.30 -19.32
N ILE A 147 -11.94 -3.77 -19.03
CA ILE A 147 -13.04 -3.88 -20.00
C ILE A 147 -14.14 -2.84 -19.76
N SER A 148 -14.30 -2.37 -18.54
CA SER A 148 -15.22 -1.29 -18.19
C SER A 148 -14.70 -0.48 -17.01
N ASN A 149 -14.89 0.83 -17.07
CA ASN A 149 -14.54 1.75 -15.97
C ASN A 149 -15.46 2.97 -16.00
N ARG A 150 -16.75 2.77 -15.73
CA ARG A 150 -17.77 3.82 -15.82
C ARG A 150 -18.33 4.18 -14.44
N ASN A 151 -18.78 5.41 -14.28
CA ASN A 151 -19.52 5.78 -13.10
C ASN A 151 -20.90 5.07 -13.07
N VAL A 152 -21.23 4.58 -11.90
CA VAL A 152 -22.57 4.02 -11.58
C VAL A 152 -23.27 4.86 -10.51
N ALA A 153 -22.53 5.80 -9.92
CA ALA A 153 -23.04 6.85 -9.05
C ALA A 153 -22.08 8.06 -9.15
N THR A 154 -22.47 9.19 -8.59
CA THR A 154 -21.74 10.47 -8.72
C THR A 154 -20.22 10.36 -8.51
N PHE A 155 -19.80 9.59 -7.50
CA PHE A 155 -18.40 9.44 -7.08
C PHE A 155 -17.96 7.99 -7.01
N ILE A 156 -18.69 7.07 -7.66
CA ILE A 156 -18.44 5.63 -7.59
C ILE A 156 -18.37 5.09 -9.02
N LYS A 157 -17.29 4.37 -9.32
CA LYS A 157 -17.11 3.63 -10.55
C LYS A 157 -17.36 2.13 -10.35
N GLU A 158 -17.98 1.52 -11.35
CA GLU A 158 -17.90 0.10 -11.63
C GLU A 158 -16.65 -0.13 -12.47
N PHE A 159 -15.70 -0.83 -11.90
CA PHE A 159 -14.43 -1.15 -12.54
C PHE A 159 -14.38 -2.64 -12.80
N ILE A 160 -14.33 -3.03 -14.07
CA ILE A 160 -14.34 -4.42 -14.50
C ILE A 160 -13.10 -4.72 -15.30
N VAL A 161 -12.40 -5.77 -14.91
CA VAL A 161 -11.22 -6.29 -15.59
C VAL A 161 -11.42 -7.72 -16.04
N GLN A 162 -10.76 -8.07 -17.13
CA GLN A 162 -10.69 -9.40 -17.70
C GLN A 162 -9.36 -10.03 -17.31
N LEU A 163 -9.38 -11.25 -16.78
CA LEU A 163 -8.19 -12.07 -16.58
C LEU A 163 -7.56 -12.47 -17.92
N PRO A 164 -6.29 -12.85 -17.96
CA PRO A 164 -5.68 -13.44 -19.15
C PRO A 164 -6.44 -14.67 -19.66
N ALA A 165 -6.38 -14.92 -20.95
CA ALA A 165 -7.08 -16.04 -21.56
C ALA A 165 -6.70 -17.39 -20.92
N GLY A 166 -7.69 -18.15 -20.51
CA GLY A 166 -7.52 -19.44 -19.84
C GLY A 166 -7.25 -19.37 -18.33
N GLU A 167 -7.11 -18.17 -17.77
CA GLU A 167 -7.00 -18.00 -16.31
C GLU A 167 -8.37 -17.78 -15.68
N HIS A 168 -8.52 -18.29 -14.46
CA HIS A 168 -9.74 -18.17 -13.68
C HIS A 168 -9.38 -17.93 -12.21
N MET A 169 -10.05 -16.98 -11.57
CA MET A 169 -9.90 -16.74 -10.15
C MET A 169 -11.04 -17.41 -9.38
N ASN A 170 -10.75 -18.57 -8.77
CA ASN A 170 -11.70 -19.22 -7.88
C ASN A 170 -11.78 -18.45 -6.56
N PHE A 171 -12.82 -17.70 -6.35
CA PHE A 171 -13.04 -16.95 -5.12
C PHE A 171 -14.39 -17.28 -4.48
N ARG A 172 -14.53 -16.95 -3.21
CA ARG A 172 -15.79 -17.06 -2.46
C ARG A 172 -16.40 -15.68 -2.27
N PRO A 173 -17.72 -15.51 -2.23
CA PRO A 173 -18.33 -14.23 -1.86
C PRO A 173 -17.76 -13.72 -0.53
N GLY A 174 -17.34 -12.46 -0.49
CA GLY A 174 -16.60 -11.84 0.62
C GLY A 174 -15.11 -11.75 0.41
N SER A 175 -14.57 -12.41 -0.61
CA SER A 175 -13.16 -12.27 -0.99
C SER A 175 -12.87 -10.89 -1.58
N TYR A 176 -11.58 -10.52 -1.54
CA TYR A 176 -11.06 -9.31 -2.16
C TYR A 176 -9.87 -9.61 -3.06
N ALA A 177 -9.62 -8.72 -4.00
CA ALA A 177 -8.41 -8.70 -4.82
C ALA A 177 -7.50 -7.55 -4.41
N GLN A 178 -6.20 -7.67 -4.65
CA GLN A 178 -5.24 -6.58 -4.48
C GLN A 178 -4.85 -6.03 -5.85
N ILE A 179 -4.81 -4.71 -5.95
CA ILE A 179 -4.34 -3.99 -7.13
C ILE A 179 -2.95 -3.43 -6.82
N LYS A 180 -2.00 -3.71 -7.70
CA LYS A 180 -0.66 -3.16 -7.68
C LYS A 180 -0.60 -1.89 -8.52
N ILE A 181 -0.32 -0.79 -7.89
CA ILE A 181 -0.38 0.56 -8.44
C ILE A 181 1.05 1.04 -8.64
N PRO A 182 1.47 1.33 -9.89
CA PRO A 182 2.82 1.84 -10.16
C PRO A 182 2.97 3.30 -9.68
N PRO A 183 4.18 3.84 -9.70
CA PRO A 183 4.38 5.29 -9.61
C PRO A 183 3.66 6.01 -10.74
N PHE A 184 3.00 7.14 -10.41
CA PHE A 184 2.28 7.95 -11.39
C PHE A 184 2.17 9.42 -10.96
N SER A 185 1.81 10.28 -11.91
CA SER A 185 1.37 11.66 -11.68
C SER A 185 0.12 11.90 -12.51
N ILE A 186 -1.02 12.04 -11.87
CA ILE A 186 -2.35 12.20 -12.48
C ILE A 186 -2.88 13.59 -12.18
N ASP A 187 -3.32 14.29 -13.24
CA ASP A 187 -4.10 15.52 -13.19
C ASP A 187 -5.54 15.15 -13.57
N TYR A 188 -6.50 15.37 -12.66
CA TYR A 188 -7.88 14.88 -12.87
C TYR A 188 -8.56 15.49 -14.10
N ASP A 189 -8.25 16.74 -14.43
CA ASP A 189 -8.86 17.38 -15.61
C ASP A 189 -8.34 16.79 -16.94
N ARG A 190 -7.06 16.41 -16.97
CA ARG A 190 -6.39 15.87 -18.14
C ARG A 190 -6.56 14.36 -18.29
N ASP A 191 -6.43 13.62 -17.18
CA ASP A 191 -6.19 12.18 -17.22
C ASP A 191 -7.44 11.35 -16.91
N ILE A 192 -8.47 11.94 -16.27
CA ILE A 192 -9.75 11.26 -16.06
C ILE A 192 -10.66 11.51 -17.25
N ASP A 193 -11.07 10.45 -17.92
CA ASP A 193 -11.96 10.52 -19.06
C ASP A 193 -13.39 10.91 -18.63
N LYS A 194 -13.81 12.11 -18.98
CA LYS A 194 -15.12 12.66 -18.63
C LYS A 194 -16.27 11.86 -19.26
N SER A 195 -16.05 11.19 -20.39
CA SER A 195 -17.07 10.35 -21.03
C SER A 195 -17.41 9.12 -20.20
N LEU A 196 -16.44 8.63 -19.39
CA LEU A 196 -16.62 7.49 -18.49
C LEU A 196 -17.27 7.90 -17.13
N ILE A 197 -17.41 9.20 -16.87
CA ILE A 197 -18.15 9.72 -15.71
C ILE A 197 -19.66 9.70 -16.02
N GLY A 198 -20.05 10.08 -17.22
CA GLY A 198 -21.44 10.23 -17.62
C GLY A 198 -21.98 11.64 -17.40
N PRO A 199 -22.85 12.12 -18.31
CA PRO A 199 -23.36 13.49 -18.30
C PRO A 199 -24.16 13.82 -17.03
N GLU A 200 -24.82 12.83 -16.44
CA GLU A 200 -25.64 13.00 -15.23
C GLU A 200 -24.81 13.29 -13.97
N TYR A 201 -23.54 12.88 -13.94
CA TYR A 201 -22.65 13.03 -12.78
C TYR A 201 -21.67 14.20 -12.91
N LEU A 202 -21.35 14.64 -14.14
CA LEU A 202 -20.42 15.72 -14.41
C LEU A 202 -20.69 17.02 -13.66
N PRO A 203 -21.96 17.51 -13.57
CA PRO A 203 -22.25 18.75 -12.84
C PRO A 203 -21.85 18.72 -11.37
N ALA A 204 -21.91 17.56 -10.72
CA ALA A 204 -21.45 17.43 -9.35
C ALA A 204 -19.91 17.44 -9.24
N TRP A 205 -19.20 16.85 -10.19
CA TRP A 205 -17.74 16.89 -10.24
C TRP A 205 -17.21 18.31 -10.41
N GLU A 206 -17.86 19.10 -11.26
CA GLU A 206 -17.55 20.52 -11.45
C GLU A 206 -17.87 21.33 -10.21
N LYS A 207 -19.10 21.17 -9.65
CA LYS A 207 -19.56 21.88 -8.46
C LYS A 207 -18.63 21.68 -7.26
N PHE A 208 -18.14 20.47 -7.06
CA PHE A 208 -17.22 20.16 -5.95
C PHE A 208 -15.75 20.39 -6.30
N GLY A 209 -15.42 20.77 -7.54
CA GLY A 209 -14.08 21.12 -7.98
C GLY A 209 -13.13 19.91 -8.07
N LEU A 210 -13.62 18.70 -8.37
CA LEU A 210 -12.79 17.51 -8.43
C LEU A 210 -11.72 17.59 -9.53
N PHE A 211 -12.02 18.25 -10.65
CA PHE A 211 -11.07 18.41 -11.75
C PHE A 211 -9.87 19.31 -11.43
N SER A 212 -9.88 20.02 -10.30
CA SER A 212 -8.71 20.77 -9.82
C SER A 212 -7.69 19.88 -9.08
N LEU A 213 -8.04 18.63 -8.79
CA LEU A 213 -7.19 17.73 -8.01
C LEU A 213 -6.05 17.14 -8.84
N LYS A 214 -4.92 16.95 -8.17
CA LYS A 214 -3.76 16.25 -8.69
C LYS A 214 -3.33 15.19 -7.70
N CYS A 215 -2.92 14.03 -8.20
CA CYS A 215 -2.46 12.92 -7.37
C CYS A 215 -1.08 12.44 -7.84
N VAL A 216 -0.14 12.36 -6.91
CA VAL A 216 1.21 11.86 -7.18
C VAL A 216 1.47 10.63 -6.32
N ASN A 217 1.94 9.58 -6.95
CA ASN A 217 2.43 8.38 -6.29
C ASN A 217 3.87 8.13 -6.72
N THR A 218 4.82 8.11 -5.79
CA THR A 218 6.26 7.99 -6.08
C THR A 218 6.79 6.56 -5.94
N GLU A 219 5.99 5.66 -5.38
CA GLU A 219 6.38 4.27 -5.13
C GLU A 219 5.27 3.30 -5.51
N THR A 220 5.64 2.04 -5.77
CA THR A 220 4.65 0.99 -6.00
C THR A 220 3.81 0.79 -4.74
N THR A 221 2.50 0.87 -4.90
CA THR A 221 1.53 0.79 -3.81
C THR A 221 0.53 -0.33 -4.09
N VAL A 222 0.18 -1.12 -3.08
CA VAL A 222 -0.84 -2.17 -3.18
C VAL A 222 -2.07 -1.79 -2.36
N ARG A 223 -3.27 -1.99 -2.93
CA ARG A 223 -4.55 -1.78 -2.22
C ARG A 223 -5.53 -2.88 -2.50
N ALA A 224 -6.29 -3.24 -1.46
CA ALA A 224 -7.34 -4.25 -1.51
C ALA A 224 -8.69 -3.63 -1.86
N TYR A 225 -9.44 -4.35 -2.69
CA TYR A 225 -10.84 -4.06 -3.02
C TYR A 225 -11.66 -5.34 -2.98
N SER A 226 -12.79 -5.31 -2.28
CA SER A 226 -13.73 -6.41 -2.29
C SER A 226 -14.29 -6.64 -3.70
N MET A 227 -14.36 -7.90 -4.10
CA MET A 227 -14.97 -8.27 -5.37
C MET A 227 -16.48 -8.11 -5.30
N ALA A 228 -17.07 -7.49 -6.32
CA ALA A 228 -18.49 -7.14 -6.39
C ALA A 228 -19.28 -8.06 -7.34
N ASN A 229 -18.62 -8.88 -8.14
CA ASN A 229 -19.23 -9.92 -8.95
C ASN A 229 -19.36 -11.25 -8.17
N TYR A 230 -20.10 -12.20 -8.71
CA TYR A 230 -20.21 -13.53 -8.12
C TYR A 230 -19.25 -14.53 -8.81
N PRO A 231 -18.87 -15.63 -8.14
CA PRO A 231 -17.80 -16.51 -8.61
C PRO A 231 -18.00 -17.11 -10.00
N ASP A 232 -19.23 -17.44 -10.40
CA ASP A 232 -19.52 -18.08 -11.67
C ASP A 232 -19.35 -17.16 -12.90
N GLU A 233 -19.09 -15.86 -12.69
CA GLU A 233 -18.69 -14.94 -13.76
C GLU A 233 -17.23 -15.12 -14.19
N GLY A 234 -16.49 -15.92 -13.50
CA GLY A 234 -15.35 -16.73 -13.89
C GLY A 234 -14.07 -16.00 -14.17
N ASP A 235 -13.98 -15.38 -15.32
CA ASP A 235 -12.77 -14.76 -15.85
C ASP A 235 -12.74 -13.25 -15.71
N ARG A 236 -13.72 -12.68 -15.00
CA ARG A 236 -13.88 -11.24 -14.76
C ARG A 236 -13.83 -10.92 -13.29
N ILE A 237 -13.23 -9.78 -12.97
CA ILE A 237 -13.26 -9.21 -11.63
C ILE A 237 -13.91 -7.85 -11.71
N MET A 238 -14.99 -7.69 -10.92
CA MET A 238 -15.70 -6.42 -10.78
C MET A 238 -15.41 -5.82 -9.41
N LEU A 239 -15.08 -4.54 -9.40
CA LEU A 239 -14.90 -3.76 -8.18
C LEU A 239 -15.79 -2.53 -8.21
N THR A 240 -16.31 -2.15 -7.05
CA THR A 240 -17.01 -0.89 -6.84
C THR A 240 -16.08 0.08 -6.12
N VAL A 241 -15.65 1.14 -6.81
CA VAL A 241 -14.59 2.03 -6.32
C VAL A 241 -15.11 3.45 -6.15
N ARG A 242 -15.11 3.93 -4.90
CA ARG A 242 -15.40 5.33 -4.59
C ARG A 242 -14.13 6.17 -4.73
N ILE A 243 -14.24 7.35 -5.36
CA ILE A 243 -13.14 8.32 -5.37
C ILE A 243 -12.89 8.86 -3.96
N ALA A 244 -11.65 8.82 -3.53
CA ALA A 244 -11.21 9.35 -2.23
C ALA A 244 -10.59 10.74 -2.44
N THR A 245 -11.37 11.78 -2.15
CA THR A 245 -10.92 13.18 -2.22
C THR A 245 -10.21 13.61 -0.94
N PRO A 246 -9.37 14.64 -0.98
CA PRO A 246 -8.90 15.32 0.21
C PRO A 246 -10.10 15.83 1.05
N PRO A 247 -9.92 16.04 2.35
CA PRO A 247 -10.92 16.72 3.16
C PRO A 247 -11.16 18.14 2.66
N PHE A 248 -12.37 18.67 2.87
CA PHE A 248 -12.64 20.09 2.63
C PHE A 248 -11.91 20.96 3.64
N LYS A 249 -11.53 22.15 3.22
CA LYS A 249 -10.99 23.18 4.11
C LYS A 249 -12.03 23.56 5.17
N PRO A 250 -11.63 23.86 6.40
CA PRO A 250 -12.54 24.39 7.42
C PRO A 250 -13.17 25.71 6.96
N LYS A 251 -14.45 25.91 7.24
CA LYS A 251 -15.13 27.20 6.96
C LYS A 251 -14.39 28.35 7.67
N PRO A 252 -14.26 29.53 7.06
CA PRO A 252 -14.96 30.00 5.82
C PRO A 252 -14.23 29.67 4.51
N ALA A 253 -13.09 28.99 4.53
CA ALA A 253 -12.34 28.66 3.31
C ALA A 253 -13.09 27.66 2.43
N VAL A 254 -12.92 27.78 1.11
CA VAL A 254 -13.57 26.92 0.10
C VAL A 254 -12.56 25.98 -0.53
N GLY A 255 -13.02 24.81 -0.97
CA GLY A 255 -12.23 23.81 -1.69
C GLY A 255 -11.57 22.78 -0.78
N PHE A 256 -10.72 21.96 -1.38
CA PHE A 256 -10.03 20.87 -0.71
C PHE A 256 -8.77 21.34 0.02
N GLN A 257 -8.39 20.63 1.07
CA GLN A 257 -7.08 20.80 1.71
C GLN A 257 -5.97 20.40 0.74
N ASP A 258 -4.78 20.97 0.93
CA ASP A 258 -3.60 20.67 0.12
C ASP A 258 -2.92 19.37 0.61
N VAL A 259 -3.63 18.26 0.41
CA VAL A 259 -3.13 16.90 0.68
C VAL A 259 -3.45 16.02 -0.53
N ASN A 260 -2.63 15.01 -0.73
CA ASN A 260 -2.78 14.10 -1.87
C ASN A 260 -4.12 13.36 -1.79
N PRO A 261 -4.89 13.26 -2.89
CA PRO A 261 -6.07 12.39 -2.97
C PRO A 261 -5.73 10.92 -2.75
N GLY A 262 -6.74 10.08 -2.64
CA GLY A 262 -6.55 8.64 -2.51
C GLY A 262 -5.82 8.05 -3.73
N ILE A 263 -4.61 7.54 -3.53
CA ILE A 263 -3.73 7.01 -4.58
C ILE A 263 -4.44 5.97 -5.45
N ALA A 264 -5.02 4.94 -4.82
CA ALA A 264 -5.63 3.85 -5.57
C ALA A 264 -6.87 4.27 -6.35
N SER A 265 -7.75 5.07 -5.74
CA SER A 265 -8.94 5.56 -6.42
C SER A 265 -8.59 6.50 -7.58
N SER A 266 -7.58 7.37 -7.41
CA SER A 266 -7.09 8.24 -8.49
C SER A 266 -6.56 7.42 -9.67
N TYR A 267 -5.75 6.41 -9.39
CA TYR A 267 -5.23 5.51 -10.41
C TYR A 267 -6.36 4.79 -11.15
N ILE A 268 -7.28 4.15 -10.42
CA ILE A 268 -8.40 3.42 -11.05
C ILE A 268 -9.27 4.37 -11.88
N PHE A 269 -9.54 5.58 -11.39
CA PHE A 269 -10.36 6.55 -12.12
C PHE A 269 -9.72 7.07 -13.41
N SER A 270 -8.39 7.01 -13.53
CA SER A 270 -7.66 7.40 -14.74
C SER A 270 -7.58 6.28 -15.80
N LEU A 271 -7.82 5.03 -15.40
CA LEU A 271 -7.76 3.89 -16.33
C LEU A 271 -8.93 3.90 -17.34
N LYS A 272 -8.64 3.41 -18.54
CA LYS A 272 -9.59 3.32 -19.66
C LYS A 272 -9.74 1.87 -20.11
N PRO A 273 -10.83 1.52 -20.77
CA PRO A 273 -10.94 0.22 -21.43
C PRO A 273 -9.75 -0.03 -22.37
N GLY A 274 -9.13 -1.21 -22.23
CA GLY A 274 -7.91 -1.61 -22.91
C GLY A 274 -6.63 -1.46 -22.10
N ASP A 275 -6.62 -0.66 -21.04
CA ASP A 275 -5.46 -0.51 -20.15
C ASP A 275 -5.17 -1.82 -19.40
N LYS A 276 -3.90 -1.95 -18.98
CA LYS A 276 -3.44 -3.09 -18.21
C LYS A 276 -3.31 -2.72 -16.73
N VAL A 277 -3.69 -3.67 -15.87
CA VAL A 277 -3.57 -3.54 -14.43
C VAL A 277 -3.11 -4.85 -13.80
N LEU A 278 -2.14 -4.77 -12.88
CA LEU A 278 -1.68 -5.93 -12.12
C LEU A 278 -2.59 -6.16 -10.91
N MET A 279 -3.15 -7.35 -10.83
CA MET A 279 -4.02 -7.78 -9.74
C MET A 279 -3.61 -9.13 -9.22
N SER A 280 -3.72 -9.31 -7.92
CA SER A 280 -3.51 -10.61 -7.26
C SER A 280 -4.71 -10.99 -6.40
N GLY A 281 -4.90 -12.28 -6.19
CA GLY A 281 -6.00 -12.81 -5.39
C GLY A 281 -6.23 -14.31 -5.60
N PRO A 282 -7.34 -14.84 -5.04
CA PRO A 282 -8.24 -14.16 -4.10
C PRO A 282 -7.65 -14.10 -2.68
N TYR A 283 -8.14 -13.16 -1.89
CA TYR A 283 -7.81 -13.03 -0.47
C TYR A 283 -9.08 -12.87 0.38
N GLY A 284 -8.95 -13.06 1.68
CA GLY A 284 -9.97 -12.78 2.66
C GLY A 284 -10.50 -14.02 3.38
N ASP A 285 -10.85 -13.83 4.65
CA ASP A 285 -11.36 -14.87 5.55
C ASP A 285 -12.82 -14.65 5.94
N PHE A 286 -13.40 -13.54 5.48
CA PHE A 286 -14.79 -13.18 5.79
C PHE A 286 -15.75 -13.80 4.76
N HIS A 287 -16.14 -15.04 5.02
CA HIS A 287 -17.05 -15.79 4.16
C HIS A 287 -18.28 -16.24 4.94
N VAL A 288 -19.37 -16.42 4.22
CA VAL A 288 -20.56 -17.08 4.76
C VAL A 288 -20.22 -18.56 5.00
N ASP A 289 -20.51 -19.04 6.19
CA ASP A 289 -20.51 -20.45 6.48
C ASP A 289 -21.78 -21.08 5.87
N THR A 290 -21.64 -21.77 4.75
CA THR A 290 -22.74 -22.37 4.00
C THR A 290 -23.36 -23.58 4.73
N ASP A 291 -22.65 -24.15 5.70
CA ASP A 291 -23.11 -25.29 6.49
C ASP A 291 -23.85 -24.83 7.76
N SER A 292 -23.75 -23.55 8.08
CA SER A 292 -24.46 -22.95 9.22
C SER A 292 -25.94 -22.84 8.95
N LYS A 293 -26.76 -23.24 9.95
CA LYS A 293 -28.21 -23.02 9.97
C LYS A 293 -28.58 -21.70 10.68
N ALA A 294 -27.60 -20.89 11.06
CA ALA A 294 -27.83 -19.61 11.70
C ALA A 294 -28.43 -18.59 10.70
N GLU A 295 -29.35 -17.79 11.17
CA GLU A 295 -29.85 -16.65 10.38
C GLU A 295 -28.75 -15.59 10.23
N ILE A 296 -28.55 -15.09 9.01
CA ILE A 296 -27.62 -14.02 8.70
C ILE A 296 -28.41 -12.75 8.51
N CYS A 297 -28.18 -11.76 9.37
CA CYS A 297 -28.77 -10.44 9.25
C CYS A 297 -27.73 -9.47 8.67
N LEU A 298 -27.97 -8.97 7.46
CA LEU A 298 -27.18 -7.90 6.86
C LEU A 298 -27.83 -6.57 7.21
N LEU A 299 -27.26 -5.88 8.21
CA LEU A 299 -27.73 -4.56 8.63
C LEU A 299 -27.18 -3.49 7.67
N TYR A 300 -28.05 -3.01 6.80
CA TYR A 300 -27.76 -1.95 5.83
C TYR A 300 -27.49 -0.59 6.48
N THR A 301 -28.07 -0.33 7.64
CA THR A 301 -28.04 0.97 8.32
C THR A 301 -27.62 0.86 9.78
N SER A 302 -26.66 0.02 10.10
CA SER A 302 -26.11 0.03 11.46
C SER A 302 -25.30 1.31 11.65
N PRO A 303 -25.68 2.21 12.59
CA PRO A 303 -24.87 3.37 12.89
C PRO A 303 -23.51 2.89 13.38
N SER A 304 -22.45 3.26 12.67
CA SER A 304 -21.10 3.05 13.13
C SER A 304 -20.85 3.90 14.38
N PRO A 305 -20.11 3.43 15.37
CA PRO A 305 -19.66 4.28 16.48
C PRO A 305 -18.88 5.53 16.05
N ARG A 306 -18.55 5.65 14.76
CA ARG A 306 -17.92 6.84 14.16
C ARG A 306 -18.95 7.86 13.64
N ASP A 307 -20.23 7.51 13.61
CA ASP A 307 -21.31 8.35 13.09
C ASP A 307 -22.10 9.02 14.22
N SER A 308 -21.67 8.85 15.47
CA SER A 308 -22.22 9.48 16.69
C SER A 308 -21.35 10.62 17.19
#